data_d0f8a12c212b868d0e26804b1e072448
#
_entry.id   d0f8a12c212b868d0e26804b1e072448
#
_cell.length_a   1.000
_cell.length_b   1.000
_cell.length_c   1.000
_cell.angle_alpha   90.00
_cell.angle_beta   90.00
_cell.angle_gamma   90.00
#
_symmetry.space_group_name_H-M   'P 1'
#
loop_
_entity.id
_entity.type
_entity.pdbx_description
1 polymer ?
#
loop_
_entity_poly.entity_id
_entity_poly.type
_entity_poly.pdbx_seq_one_letter_code
_entity_poly.pdbx_strand_id
1 'polypeptide(L)'
;MDRDIVLRLQGGGLHRISNLHPAYLPLHYVLFFPHGDEGWHLDIPLQDVNNCHPHCSKKVTQLLWYAYRLHVRPQDIEPSNLFKGGRLFQQLICDGWASIDQCNLTWAANNQTRLRADLYQGLRDHMAQDGVQDMAQVGHVLLPSTHKGGPRYMQQLLQDSRAICHEYRKPDLFLTMTANGSWPEITQNLLPGLFLPHYV
;
A
#
# COMPACT_ATOMS: atom_id res chain seq x y z
N MET A 1 16.73 3.14 1.30
CA MET A 1 17.39 1.85 1.03
C MET A 1 16.75 1.29 -0.22
N ASP A 2 17.54 1.04 -1.25
CA ASP A 2 17.05 0.40 -2.45
C ASP A 2 16.81 -1.08 -2.16
N ARG A 3 15.65 -1.60 -2.57
CA ARG A 3 15.25 -3.01 -2.38
C ARG A 3 15.68 -3.90 -3.54
N ASP A 4 16.63 -3.46 -4.34
CA ASP A 4 17.05 -4.15 -5.55
C ASP A 4 17.80 -5.45 -5.24
N ILE A 5 17.62 -6.45 -6.10
CA ILE A 5 18.36 -7.71 -6.05
C ILE A 5 19.66 -7.52 -6.84
N VAL A 6 20.77 -7.91 -6.23
CA VAL A 6 22.08 -7.90 -6.90
C VAL A 6 22.48 -9.32 -7.25
N LEU A 7 22.58 -9.61 -8.54
CA LEU A 7 23.01 -10.90 -9.06
C LEU A 7 24.48 -10.85 -9.45
N ARG A 8 25.23 -11.91 -9.14
CA ARG A 8 26.59 -12.12 -9.61
C ARG A 8 26.55 -12.93 -10.90
N LEU A 9 27.04 -12.38 -11.98
CA LEU A 9 27.11 -13.07 -13.27
C LEU A 9 28.24 -14.10 -13.29
N GLN A 10 28.05 -15.19 -14.03
CA GLN A 10 29.07 -16.27 -14.15
C GLN A 10 30.38 -15.79 -14.81
N GLY A 11 30.31 -14.75 -15.65
CA GLY A 11 31.48 -14.14 -16.29
C GLY A 11 32.16 -13.04 -15.49
N GLY A 12 31.77 -12.85 -14.21
CA GLY A 12 32.21 -11.72 -13.39
C GLY A 12 31.37 -10.46 -13.66
N GLY A 13 31.15 -9.66 -12.63
CA GLY A 13 30.30 -8.48 -12.67
C GLY A 13 29.02 -8.66 -11.84
N LEU A 14 28.38 -7.52 -11.54
CA LEU A 14 27.14 -7.45 -10.76
C LEU A 14 26.03 -6.93 -11.67
N HIS A 15 24.90 -7.61 -11.67
CA HIS A 15 23.68 -7.17 -12.32
C HIS A 15 22.63 -6.82 -11.29
N ARG A 16 22.08 -5.62 -11.38
CA ARG A 16 21.07 -5.11 -10.44
C ARG A 16 19.68 -5.25 -11.05
N ILE A 17 18.77 -5.89 -10.33
CA ILE A 17 17.36 -6.03 -10.69
C ILE A 17 16.55 -5.14 -9.78
N SER A 18 15.89 -4.16 -10.37
CA SER A 18 15.01 -3.23 -9.67
C SER A 18 13.78 -3.96 -9.13
N ASN A 19 13.23 -3.45 -8.03
CA ASN A 19 11.94 -3.90 -7.47
C ASN A 19 10.74 -3.74 -8.43
N LEU A 20 10.89 -2.98 -9.52
CA LEU A 20 9.88 -2.79 -10.56
C LEU A 20 10.06 -3.78 -11.75
N HIS A 21 11.08 -4.61 -11.71
CA HIS A 21 11.36 -5.58 -12.77
C HIS A 21 10.45 -6.81 -12.66
N PRO A 22 9.91 -7.36 -13.75
CA PRO A 22 9.00 -8.52 -13.71
C PRO A 22 9.60 -9.75 -13.02
N ALA A 23 10.90 -9.97 -13.14
CA ALA A 23 11.60 -11.08 -12.49
C ALA A 23 11.89 -10.87 -10.99
N TYR A 24 11.61 -9.69 -10.42
CA TYR A 24 11.93 -9.40 -9.02
C TYR A 24 11.24 -10.35 -8.04
N LEU A 25 9.91 -10.48 -8.15
CA LEU A 25 9.12 -11.35 -7.27
C LEU A 25 9.46 -12.85 -7.43
N PRO A 26 9.55 -13.42 -8.65
CA PRO A 26 9.94 -14.82 -8.81
C PRO A 26 11.35 -15.14 -8.31
N LEU A 27 12.29 -14.19 -8.42
CA LEU A 27 13.63 -14.37 -7.87
C LEU A 27 13.67 -14.29 -6.33
N HIS A 28 12.80 -13.48 -5.74
CA HIS A 28 12.73 -13.31 -4.29
C HIS A 28 11.92 -14.44 -3.63
N TYR A 29 10.85 -14.90 -4.28
CA TYR A 29 9.88 -15.85 -3.75
C TYR A 29 9.71 -17.07 -4.66
N VAL A 30 10.81 -17.77 -4.95
CA VAL A 30 10.87 -18.91 -5.88
C VAL A 30 9.78 -19.97 -5.60
N LEU A 31 9.49 -20.24 -4.31
CA LEU A 31 8.49 -21.23 -3.92
C LEU A 31 7.05 -20.85 -4.32
N PHE A 32 6.76 -19.57 -4.45
CA PHE A 32 5.45 -19.08 -4.88
C PHE A 32 5.33 -18.95 -6.40
N PHE A 33 6.46 -18.90 -7.08
CA PHE A 33 6.54 -18.73 -8.53
C PHE A 33 7.39 -19.86 -9.16
N PRO A 34 6.99 -21.15 -8.98
CA PRO A 34 7.80 -22.29 -9.42
C PRO A 34 7.98 -22.36 -10.94
N HIS A 35 7.08 -21.76 -11.69
CA HIS A 35 7.14 -21.69 -13.16
C HIS A 35 7.83 -20.42 -13.66
N GLY A 36 8.32 -19.56 -12.76
CA GLY A 36 8.96 -18.30 -13.15
C GLY A 36 7.97 -17.27 -13.70
N ASP A 37 6.69 -17.35 -13.30
CA ASP A 37 5.67 -16.40 -13.70
C ASP A 37 6.11 -14.98 -13.35
N GLU A 38 5.83 -14.05 -14.25
CA GLU A 38 6.21 -12.66 -14.06
C GLU A 38 5.51 -12.03 -12.86
N GLY A 39 6.28 -11.28 -12.08
CA GLY A 39 5.77 -10.41 -11.05
C GLY A 39 5.13 -9.14 -11.63
N TRP A 40 4.73 -8.22 -10.76
CA TRP A 40 4.23 -6.94 -11.23
C TRP A 40 5.34 -6.11 -11.90
N HIS A 41 4.96 -5.44 -12.99
CA HIS A 41 5.79 -4.46 -13.69
C HIS A 41 4.92 -3.34 -14.26
N LEU A 42 5.56 -2.24 -14.68
CA LEU A 42 4.86 -1.02 -15.11
C LEU A 42 4.00 -1.16 -16.37
N ASP A 43 4.22 -2.20 -17.17
CA ASP A 43 3.63 -2.31 -18.51
C ASP A 43 2.51 -3.33 -18.61
N ILE A 44 1.95 -3.81 -17.49
CA ILE A 44 0.81 -4.71 -17.49
C ILE A 44 -0.43 -3.95 -17.97
N PRO A 45 -1.03 -4.33 -19.12
CA PRO A 45 -2.22 -3.67 -19.61
C PRO A 45 -3.46 -4.07 -18.79
N LEU A 46 -4.36 -3.10 -18.57
CA LEU A 46 -5.68 -3.37 -18.00
C LEU A 46 -6.60 -3.81 -19.16
N GLN A 47 -7.16 -5.02 -19.10
CA GLN A 47 -7.94 -5.60 -20.21
C GLN A 47 -9.33 -4.97 -20.40
N ASP A 48 -9.98 -4.47 -19.37
CA ASP A 48 -11.34 -3.94 -19.44
C ASP A 48 -11.37 -2.40 -19.56
N VAL A 49 -10.92 -1.89 -20.70
CA VAL A 49 -10.86 -0.43 -20.93
C VAL A 49 -12.24 0.15 -21.29
N ASN A 50 -13.20 -0.67 -21.72
CA ASN A 50 -14.49 -0.20 -22.23
C ASN A 50 -15.46 0.32 -21.15
N ASN A 51 -15.24 -0.01 -19.89
CA ASN A 51 -16.04 0.45 -18.74
C ASN A 51 -15.30 1.39 -17.80
N CYS A 52 -14.09 1.80 -18.13
CA CYS A 52 -13.33 2.74 -17.31
C CYS A 52 -13.69 4.20 -17.62
N HIS A 53 -13.87 5.01 -16.58
CA HIS A 53 -13.92 6.46 -16.70
C HIS A 53 -12.71 6.99 -17.47
N PRO A 54 -12.85 8.10 -18.23
CA PRO A 54 -11.76 8.66 -19.05
C PRO A 54 -10.46 8.98 -18.29
N HIS A 55 -10.49 8.99 -16.96
CA HIS A 55 -9.32 9.19 -16.08
C HIS A 55 -8.73 7.89 -15.51
N CYS A 56 -9.25 6.70 -15.86
CA CYS A 56 -8.66 5.44 -15.42
C CYS A 56 -7.32 5.16 -16.10
N SER A 57 -6.36 4.71 -15.31
CA SER A 57 -5.10 4.20 -15.85
C SER A 57 -5.37 2.99 -16.75
N LYS A 58 -4.83 3.00 -17.97
CA LYS A 58 -4.87 1.86 -18.88
C LYS A 58 -3.92 0.72 -18.47
N LYS A 59 -3.21 0.89 -17.36
CA LYS A 59 -2.23 -0.05 -16.82
C LYS A 59 -2.62 -0.49 -15.41
N VAL A 60 -2.27 -1.74 -15.08
CA VAL A 60 -2.50 -2.29 -13.76
C VAL A 60 -1.54 -1.68 -12.75
N THR A 61 -2.07 -1.03 -11.71
CA THR A 61 -1.25 -0.52 -10.61
C THR A 61 -0.72 -1.67 -9.76
N GLN A 62 0.40 -1.44 -9.07
CA GLN A 62 0.99 -2.43 -8.16
C GLN A 62 -0.01 -2.87 -7.07
N LEU A 63 -0.74 -1.92 -6.49
CA LEU A 63 -1.78 -2.21 -5.50
C LEU A 63 -2.89 -3.10 -6.07
N LEU A 64 -3.37 -2.81 -7.28
CA LEU A 64 -4.42 -3.61 -7.93
C LEU A 64 -3.93 -5.02 -8.24
N TRP A 65 -2.67 -5.17 -8.67
CA TRP A 65 -2.06 -6.47 -8.93
C TRP A 65 -1.99 -7.32 -7.66
N TYR A 66 -1.51 -6.75 -6.54
CA TYR A 66 -1.50 -7.46 -5.25
C TYR A 66 -2.91 -7.77 -4.76
N ALA A 67 -3.85 -6.83 -4.86
CA ALA A 67 -5.24 -7.06 -4.50
C ALA A 67 -5.85 -8.24 -5.28
N TYR A 68 -5.56 -8.31 -6.58
CA TYR A 68 -5.99 -9.44 -7.40
C TYR A 68 -5.35 -10.76 -6.96
N ARG A 69 -4.03 -10.78 -6.72
CA ARG A 69 -3.29 -12.00 -6.32
C ARG A 69 -3.66 -12.48 -4.92
N LEU A 70 -3.97 -11.58 -4.01
CA LEU A 70 -4.33 -11.86 -2.62
C LEU A 70 -5.83 -12.09 -2.41
N HIS A 71 -6.65 -11.95 -3.46
CA HIS A 71 -8.06 -12.25 -3.37
C HIS A 71 -8.29 -13.76 -3.31
N VAL A 72 -9.02 -14.20 -2.27
CA VAL A 72 -9.38 -15.61 -2.11
C VAL A 72 -10.44 -15.98 -3.15
N ARG A 73 -10.12 -16.95 -4.00
CA ARG A 73 -11.02 -17.50 -5.03
C ARG A 73 -11.39 -18.92 -4.68
N PRO A 74 -12.57 -19.42 -5.13
CA PRO A 74 -12.89 -20.84 -5.05
C PRO A 74 -11.78 -21.68 -5.67
N GLN A 75 -11.39 -22.77 -5.00
CA GLN A 75 -10.24 -23.60 -5.37
C GLN A 75 -10.36 -24.22 -6.78
N ASP A 76 -11.59 -24.32 -7.30
CA ASP A 76 -11.89 -24.88 -8.60
C ASP A 76 -11.49 -23.97 -9.78
N ILE A 77 -11.26 -22.66 -9.51
CA ILE A 77 -10.94 -21.68 -10.57
C ILE A 77 -9.44 -21.49 -10.72
N GLU A 78 -8.71 -21.35 -9.63
CA GLU A 78 -7.23 -21.25 -9.61
C GLU A 78 -6.68 -21.69 -8.25
N PRO A 79 -5.99 -22.83 -8.14
CA PRO A 79 -5.33 -23.24 -6.92
C PRO A 79 -4.12 -22.34 -6.66
N SER A 80 -4.27 -21.31 -5.85
CA SER A 80 -3.16 -20.45 -5.48
C SER A 80 -2.32 -21.10 -4.38
N ASN A 81 -1.06 -21.37 -4.67
CA ASN A 81 -0.10 -21.87 -3.67
C ASN A 81 0.32 -20.79 -2.67
N LEU A 82 0.00 -19.53 -2.94
CA LEU A 82 0.36 -18.39 -2.07
C LEU A 82 -0.16 -18.57 -0.64
N PHE A 83 -1.45 -18.95 -0.51
CA PHE A 83 -2.10 -19.09 0.81
C PHE A 83 -1.58 -20.25 1.65
N LYS A 84 -0.87 -21.20 1.04
CA LYS A 84 -0.26 -22.34 1.73
C LYS A 84 1.10 -21.98 2.35
N GLY A 85 1.64 -20.80 2.07
CA GLY A 85 2.99 -20.39 2.44
C GLY A 85 3.20 -20.00 3.91
N GLY A 86 2.15 -19.89 4.72
CA GLY A 86 2.24 -19.55 6.13
C GLY A 86 3.04 -18.25 6.38
N ARG A 87 4.16 -18.35 7.11
CA ARG A 87 5.01 -17.18 7.41
C ARG A 87 5.63 -16.55 6.16
N LEU A 88 5.98 -17.34 5.16
CA LEU A 88 6.51 -16.82 3.90
C LEU A 88 5.45 -15.99 3.15
N PHE A 89 4.18 -16.39 3.22
CA PHE A 89 3.07 -15.61 2.68
C PHE A 89 2.90 -14.26 3.40
N GLN A 90 3.00 -14.26 4.74
CA GLN A 90 2.96 -13.00 5.51
C GLN A 90 4.12 -12.08 5.11
N GLN A 91 5.32 -12.62 4.92
CA GLN A 91 6.48 -11.85 4.45
C GLN A 91 6.22 -11.26 3.05
N LEU A 92 5.68 -12.03 2.12
CA LEU A 92 5.31 -11.54 0.80
C LEU A 92 4.35 -10.35 0.87
N ILE A 93 3.34 -10.41 1.76
CA ILE A 93 2.38 -9.29 1.96
C ILE A 93 3.11 -8.06 2.49
N CYS A 94 3.94 -8.22 3.52
CA CYS A 94 4.69 -7.10 4.10
C CYS A 94 5.65 -6.46 3.08
N ASP A 95 6.35 -7.26 2.30
CA ASP A 95 7.27 -6.77 1.27
C ASP A 95 6.53 -6.10 0.11
N GLY A 96 5.37 -6.65 -0.28
CA GLY A 96 4.50 -6.03 -1.27
C GLY A 96 4.01 -4.66 -0.83
N TRP A 97 3.54 -4.56 0.41
CA TRP A 97 3.11 -3.29 0.98
C TRP A 97 4.24 -2.26 1.03
N ALA A 98 5.41 -2.68 1.52
CA ALA A 98 6.58 -1.82 1.61
C ALA A 98 7.11 -1.39 0.23
N SER A 99 6.96 -2.23 -0.81
CA SER A 99 7.29 -1.87 -2.19
C SER A 99 6.35 -0.80 -2.74
N ILE A 100 5.04 -0.93 -2.48
CA ILE A 100 4.03 0.08 -2.86
C ILE A 100 4.32 1.41 -2.17
N ASP A 101 4.61 1.37 -0.87
CA ASP A 101 4.91 2.57 -0.09
C ASP A 101 6.18 3.27 -0.60
N GLN A 102 7.23 2.50 -0.91
CA GLN A 102 8.45 3.03 -1.53
C GLN A 102 8.17 3.72 -2.88
N CYS A 103 7.32 3.14 -3.72
CA CYS A 103 6.91 3.76 -4.99
C CYS A 103 6.18 5.09 -4.74
N ASN A 104 5.28 5.14 -3.76
CA ASN A 104 4.55 6.35 -3.38
C ASN A 104 5.49 7.43 -2.84
N LEU A 105 6.45 7.07 -1.99
CA LEU A 105 7.47 7.99 -1.47
C LEU A 105 8.37 8.53 -2.58
N THR A 106 8.80 7.67 -3.49
CA THR A 106 9.61 8.07 -4.66
C THR A 106 8.81 9.01 -5.56
N TRP A 107 7.54 8.71 -5.81
CA TRP A 107 6.67 9.61 -6.55
C TRP A 107 6.53 10.97 -5.85
N ALA A 108 6.27 10.97 -4.54
CA ALA A 108 6.17 12.20 -3.76
C ALA A 108 7.45 13.02 -3.82
N ALA A 109 8.63 12.40 -3.69
CA ALA A 109 9.92 13.07 -3.80
C ALA A 109 10.11 13.74 -5.18
N ASN A 110 9.72 13.06 -6.26
CA ASN A 110 9.86 13.56 -7.62
C ASN A 110 8.81 14.61 -8.01
N ASN A 111 7.68 14.70 -7.29
CA ASN A 111 6.56 15.60 -7.60
C ASN A 111 6.40 16.73 -6.57
N GLN A 112 7.48 17.13 -5.89
CA GLN A 112 7.45 18.15 -4.86
C GLN A 112 6.94 19.52 -5.35
N THR A 113 7.24 19.90 -6.60
CA THR A 113 6.77 21.16 -7.18
C THR A 113 5.24 21.22 -7.22
N ARG A 114 4.59 20.13 -7.65
CA ARG A 114 3.13 20.02 -7.67
C ARG A 114 2.54 20.02 -6.26
N LEU A 115 3.11 19.21 -5.36
CA LEU A 115 2.64 19.10 -3.97
C LEU A 115 2.79 20.42 -3.20
N ARG A 116 3.84 21.21 -3.50
CA ARG A 116 4.04 22.53 -2.90
C ARG A 116 3.09 23.57 -3.47
N ALA A 117 2.78 23.52 -4.77
CA ALA A 117 1.79 24.41 -5.37
C ALA A 117 0.41 24.22 -4.72
N ASP A 118 -0.01 22.98 -4.52
CA ASP A 118 -1.27 22.65 -3.80
C ASP A 118 -1.25 23.20 -2.36
N LEU A 119 -0.08 23.17 -1.69
CA LEU A 119 0.08 23.72 -0.35
C LEU A 119 -0.02 25.25 -0.34
N TYR A 120 0.60 25.93 -1.31
CA TYR A 120 0.55 27.39 -1.41
C TYR A 120 -0.87 27.92 -1.63
N GLN A 121 -1.69 27.24 -2.40
CA GLN A 121 -3.10 27.59 -2.55
C GLN A 121 -3.86 27.44 -1.22
N GLY A 122 -3.70 26.29 -0.54
CA GLY A 122 -4.30 26.09 0.78
C GLY A 122 -3.77 27.04 1.86
N LEU A 123 -2.49 27.44 1.79
CA LEU A 123 -1.91 28.39 2.73
C LEU A 123 -2.44 29.82 2.53
N ARG A 124 -2.66 30.24 1.29
CA ARG A 124 -3.29 31.55 0.99
C ARG A 124 -4.70 31.64 1.56
N ASP A 125 -5.45 30.56 1.48
CA ASP A 125 -6.81 30.50 2.03
C ASP A 125 -6.79 30.48 3.57
N HIS A 126 -5.77 29.86 4.20
CA HIS A 126 -5.58 29.85 5.65
C HIS A 126 -4.93 31.13 6.21
N MET A 127 -3.99 31.75 5.49
CA MET A 127 -3.39 33.03 5.90
C MET A 127 -4.39 34.19 5.87
N ALA A 128 -5.50 34.01 5.16
CA ALA A 128 -6.63 34.95 5.23
C ALA A 128 -7.44 34.80 6.53
N GLN A 129 -7.27 33.72 7.28
CA GLN A 129 -8.04 33.43 8.49
C GLN A 129 -7.25 33.50 9.81
N ASP A 130 -5.97 33.13 9.86
CA ASP A 130 -5.19 33.18 11.13
C ASP A 130 -3.68 33.25 10.86
N GLY A 131 -3.03 34.22 11.52
CA GLY A 131 -1.59 34.38 11.47
C GLY A 131 -0.84 33.24 12.17
N VAL A 132 -0.39 32.23 11.45
CA VAL A 132 0.43 31.16 11.97
C VAL A 132 1.80 31.14 11.31
N GLN A 133 2.80 31.35 12.16
CA GLN A 133 4.21 31.15 11.93
C GLN A 133 4.50 29.64 11.89
N ASP A 134 4.94 29.10 10.77
CA ASP A 134 6.05 28.14 10.75
C ASP A 134 6.57 27.94 9.32
N MET A 135 7.41 28.85 8.88
CA MET A 135 8.15 28.72 7.61
C MET A 135 9.37 27.79 7.73
N ALA A 136 9.63 27.22 8.88
CA ALA A 136 10.81 26.38 9.13
C ALA A 136 10.72 24.96 8.54
N GLN A 137 9.53 24.53 8.08
CA GLN A 137 9.34 23.19 7.47
C GLN A 137 9.58 23.13 5.95
N VAL A 138 10.05 24.20 5.33
CA VAL A 138 10.17 24.31 3.85
C VAL A 138 11.26 23.40 3.25
N GLY A 139 12.10 22.76 4.06
CA GLY A 139 13.16 21.84 3.60
C GLY A 139 12.78 20.36 3.51
N HIS A 140 11.67 19.94 4.10
CA HIS A 140 11.27 18.53 4.14
C HIS A 140 10.45 18.11 2.91
N VAL A 141 10.53 16.81 2.54
CA VAL A 141 9.70 16.20 1.51
C VAL A 141 8.24 16.23 1.98
N LEU A 142 7.39 16.92 1.21
CA LEU A 142 5.96 16.97 1.49
C LEU A 142 5.29 15.70 0.98
N LEU A 143 4.51 15.06 1.84
CA LEU A 143 3.68 13.91 1.48
C LEU A 143 2.27 14.38 1.11
N PRO A 144 1.63 13.75 0.11
CA PRO A 144 0.23 14.05 -0.22
C PRO A 144 -0.71 13.70 0.95
N SER A 145 -1.89 14.34 1.01
CA SER A 145 -2.90 14.03 2.04
C SER A 145 -3.44 12.59 1.96
N THR A 146 -3.28 11.95 0.81
CA THR A 146 -3.67 10.54 0.59
C THR A 146 -2.66 9.53 1.15
N HIS A 147 -1.44 9.98 1.53
CA HIS A 147 -0.44 9.10 2.11
C HIS A 147 -0.81 8.73 3.55
N LYS A 148 -1.18 7.46 3.76
CA LYS A 148 -1.65 6.95 5.06
C LYS A 148 -0.59 7.12 6.13
N GLY A 149 -0.98 7.65 7.29
CA GLY A 149 -0.06 7.92 8.41
C GLY A 149 0.79 9.18 8.25
N GLY A 150 0.72 9.87 7.11
CA GLY A 150 1.38 11.16 6.92
C GLY A 150 0.74 12.27 7.78
N PRO A 151 1.49 13.35 8.11
CA PRO A 151 0.97 14.44 8.95
C PRO A 151 -0.31 15.07 8.39
N ARG A 152 -0.37 15.31 7.08
CA ARG A 152 -1.54 15.89 6.40
C ARG A 152 -2.75 14.96 6.44
N TYR A 153 -2.53 13.65 6.27
CA TYR A 153 -3.58 12.64 6.39
C TYR A 153 -4.16 12.61 7.82
N MET A 154 -3.31 12.61 8.84
CA MET A 154 -3.74 12.62 10.24
C MET A 154 -4.48 13.91 10.60
N GLN A 155 -4.02 15.06 10.08
CA GLN A 155 -4.69 16.34 10.28
C GLN A 155 -6.08 16.38 9.63
N GLN A 156 -6.23 15.81 8.44
CA GLN A 156 -7.53 15.68 7.77
C GLN A 156 -8.48 14.85 8.62
N LEU A 157 -8.06 13.67 9.10
CA LEU A 157 -8.87 12.84 9.99
C LEU A 157 -9.29 13.56 11.27
N LEU A 158 -8.39 14.38 11.83
CA LEU A 158 -8.71 15.20 13.01
C LEU A 158 -9.79 16.25 12.68
N GLN A 159 -9.68 16.94 11.53
CA GLN A 159 -10.66 17.93 11.10
C GLN A 159 -12.02 17.29 10.82
N ASP A 160 -12.04 16.13 10.15
CA ASP A 160 -13.25 15.37 9.88
C ASP A 160 -13.93 14.95 11.21
N SER A 161 -13.15 14.47 12.18
CA SER A 161 -13.64 14.12 13.51
C SER A 161 -14.20 15.33 14.25
N ARG A 162 -13.55 16.49 14.15
CA ARG A 162 -14.06 17.74 14.74
C ARG A 162 -15.37 18.20 14.09
N ALA A 163 -15.49 18.08 12.77
CA ALA A 163 -16.72 18.42 12.06
C ALA A 163 -17.89 17.52 12.52
N ILE A 164 -17.65 16.21 12.68
CA ILE A 164 -18.64 15.27 13.22
C ILE A 164 -19.04 15.65 14.64
N CYS A 165 -18.07 15.96 15.51
CA CYS A 165 -18.35 16.38 16.89
C CYS A 165 -19.07 17.71 16.96
N HIS A 166 -18.84 18.63 16.01
CA HIS A 166 -19.56 19.89 15.94
C HIS A 166 -21.04 19.70 15.59
N GLU A 167 -21.33 18.80 14.64
CA GLU A 167 -22.70 18.50 14.18
C GLU A 167 -23.48 17.69 15.20
N TYR A 168 -22.87 16.61 15.72
CA TYR A 168 -23.54 15.62 16.59
C TYR A 168 -23.21 15.77 18.08
N ARG A 169 -22.51 16.83 18.49
CA ARG A 169 -21.95 17.08 19.82
C ARG A 169 -20.77 16.14 20.15
N LYS A 170 -20.19 16.35 21.37
CA LYS A 170 -19.07 15.53 21.85
C LYS A 170 -19.49 14.07 21.99
N PRO A 171 -18.61 13.10 21.66
CA PRO A 171 -18.87 11.70 21.91
C PRO A 171 -18.95 11.43 23.42
N ASP A 172 -19.94 10.68 23.85
CA ASP A 172 -20.13 10.30 25.25
C ASP A 172 -19.35 9.03 25.61
N LEU A 173 -19.01 8.20 24.62
CA LEU A 173 -18.33 6.92 24.81
C LEU A 173 -17.22 6.74 23.76
N PHE A 174 -16.04 6.31 24.22
CA PHE A 174 -14.96 5.83 23.35
C PHE A 174 -14.84 4.31 23.52
N LEU A 175 -15.12 3.57 22.44
CA LEU A 175 -15.07 2.11 22.42
C LEU A 175 -13.95 1.63 21.51
N THR A 176 -13.02 0.86 22.06
CA THR A 176 -12.02 0.13 21.28
C THR A 176 -12.38 -1.35 21.28
N MET A 177 -12.55 -1.91 20.08
CA MET A 177 -12.81 -3.33 19.89
C MET A 177 -11.60 -4.00 19.26
N THR A 178 -11.07 -5.02 19.95
CA THR A 178 -10.01 -5.86 19.41
C THR A 178 -10.60 -7.22 19.07
N ALA A 179 -10.37 -7.69 17.84
CA ALA A 179 -10.84 -9.01 17.43
C ALA A 179 -10.12 -10.11 18.22
N ASN A 180 -10.90 -11.03 18.81
CA ASN A 180 -10.37 -12.22 19.44
C ASN A 180 -10.40 -13.37 18.42
N GLY A 181 -9.24 -13.97 18.12
CA GLY A 181 -9.11 -15.07 17.17
C GLY A 181 -9.95 -16.32 17.52
N SER A 182 -10.42 -16.43 18.79
CA SER A 182 -11.25 -17.54 19.24
C SER A 182 -12.75 -17.28 19.09
N TRP A 183 -13.17 -16.15 18.50
CA TRP A 183 -14.58 -15.90 18.26
C TRP A 183 -15.20 -16.95 17.33
N PRO A 184 -16.43 -17.42 17.61
CA PRO A 184 -17.09 -18.45 16.80
C PRO A 184 -17.21 -18.05 15.33
N GLU A 185 -17.48 -16.78 15.06
CA GLU A 185 -17.61 -16.23 13.70
C GLU A 185 -16.29 -16.32 12.91
N ILE A 186 -15.16 -16.20 13.60
CA ILE A 186 -13.84 -16.34 12.98
C ILE A 186 -13.50 -17.82 12.79
N THR A 187 -13.66 -18.61 13.85
CA THR A 187 -13.27 -20.03 13.83
C THR A 187 -14.10 -20.85 12.85
N GLN A 188 -15.38 -20.54 12.68
CA GLN A 188 -16.28 -21.20 11.72
C GLN A 188 -15.96 -20.87 10.26
N ASN A 189 -15.36 -19.71 10.01
CA ASN A 189 -14.97 -19.27 8.65
C ASN A 189 -13.52 -19.59 8.31
N LEU A 190 -12.74 -20.18 9.22
CA LEU A 190 -11.40 -20.67 8.93
C LEU A 190 -11.46 -22.00 8.20
N LEU A 191 -10.60 -22.16 7.18
CA LEU A 191 -10.41 -23.45 6.52
C LEU A 191 -9.85 -24.48 7.50
N PRO A 192 -10.23 -25.78 7.38
CA PRO A 192 -9.70 -26.83 8.24
C PRO A 192 -8.17 -26.84 8.28
N GLY A 193 -7.60 -26.79 9.48
CA GLY A 193 -6.13 -26.76 9.69
C GLY A 193 -5.49 -25.38 9.77
N LEU A 194 -6.27 -24.29 9.61
CA LEU A 194 -5.79 -22.94 9.88
C LEU A 194 -6.11 -22.55 11.34
N PHE A 195 -5.06 -22.19 12.06
CA PHE A 195 -5.16 -21.64 13.41
C PHE A 195 -4.64 -20.21 13.40
N LEU A 196 -5.40 -19.27 13.97
CA LEU A 196 -4.84 -17.96 14.24
C LEU A 196 -3.84 -18.08 15.39
N PRO A 197 -2.60 -17.59 15.25
CA PRO A 197 -1.65 -17.60 16.35
C PRO A 197 -2.21 -16.71 17.47
N HIS A 198 -2.35 -17.29 18.68
CA HIS A 198 -2.62 -16.50 19.88
C HIS A 198 -1.39 -15.63 20.14
N TYR A 199 -1.50 -14.34 19.92
CA TYR A 199 -0.57 -13.38 20.49
C TYR A 199 -0.99 -13.17 21.95
N VAL A 200 -0.21 -13.75 22.86
CA VAL A 200 -0.21 -13.42 24.28
C VAL A 200 0.63 -12.17 24.49
#